data_d99a189030da106417b5ea92d91f9511
#
_entry.id   d99a189030da106417b5ea92d91f9511
#
_cell.length_a   1.000
_cell.length_b   1.000
_cell.length_c   1.000
_cell.angle_alpha   90.00
_cell.angle_beta   90.00
_cell.angle_gamma   90.00
#
_symmetry.space_group_name_H-M   'P 1'
#
loop_
_entity.id
_entity.type
_entity.pdbx_description
1 polymer ?
#
loop_
_entity_poly.entity_id
_entity_poly.type
_entity_poly.pdbx_seq_one_letter_code
_entity_poly.pdbx_strand_id
1 'polypeptide(L)'
;MTTTDAARPKGAGLAFAYVTTLFFAWGFATSLIDPLIAAVKRVFDLNNAEAFLTTFAWFIAYGLMSLPAASVLGKLGYSRSIIGALIVMVAGCLIVPAATAADWYPGVLLALFVIASGVTLLQVAANPLVAELGTRKGSHMRLNLSQAFNSLGTTIGPWLGSHVLLTGGVFAAGAVVTAATRSQSLRSIDMAFLGMGAFFALIAVFIFTARKKINAAAPVATEAVSPLKALSSPWAVFGALAIFL
;
A
#
# COMPACT_ATOMS: atom_id res chain seq x y z
N MET A 1 2.48 41.39 -3.41
CA MET A 1 2.68 40.32 -4.39
C MET A 1 1.38 39.55 -4.56
N THR A 2 0.62 39.90 -5.60
CA THR A 2 -0.64 39.23 -5.97
C THR A 2 -0.31 37.85 -6.53
N THR A 3 -0.46 36.83 -5.71
CA THR A 3 -0.40 35.46 -6.18
C THR A 3 -1.61 35.19 -7.06
N THR A 4 -1.43 35.20 -8.37
CA THR A 4 -2.41 34.75 -9.35
C THR A 4 -2.86 33.35 -8.95
N ASP A 5 -4.12 33.23 -8.53
CA ASP A 5 -4.77 31.94 -8.24
C ASP A 5 -4.85 31.21 -9.59
N ALA A 6 -3.89 30.32 -9.83
CA ALA A 6 -3.80 29.60 -11.08
C ALA A 6 -5.11 28.82 -11.27
N ALA A 7 -5.77 29.06 -12.40
CA ALA A 7 -7.05 28.45 -12.74
C ALA A 7 -6.95 26.92 -12.61
N ARG A 8 -7.99 26.29 -12.06
CA ARG A 8 -8.07 24.83 -11.92
C ARG A 8 -7.78 24.16 -13.27
N PRO A 9 -6.82 23.23 -13.37
CA PRO A 9 -6.62 22.46 -14.59
C PRO A 9 -7.93 21.74 -14.97
N LYS A 10 -8.29 21.78 -16.25
CA LYS A 10 -9.48 21.04 -16.73
C LYS A 10 -9.34 19.57 -16.38
N GLY A 11 -10.30 18.98 -15.68
CA GLY A 11 -10.28 17.58 -15.27
C GLY A 11 -9.65 17.27 -13.91
N ALA A 12 -9.14 18.25 -13.16
CA ALA A 12 -8.52 18.04 -11.85
C ALA A 12 -9.45 17.33 -10.84
N GLY A 13 -10.75 17.65 -10.83
CA GLY A 13 -11.72 16.99 -9.95
C GLY A 13 -11.90 15.50 -10.26
N LEU A 14 -11.91 15.14 -11.54
CA LEU A 14 -12.01 13.73 -11.94
C LEU A 14 -10.71 12.97 -11.65
N ALA A 15 -9.54 13.59 -11.92
CA ALA A 15 -8.25 13.02 -11.56
C ALA A 15 -8.14 12.81 -10.04
N PHE A 16 -8.62 13.75 -9.23
CA PHE A 16 -8.69 13.65 -7.79
C PHE A 16 -9.55 12.45 -7.35
N ALA A 17 -10.75 12.27 -7.93
CA ALA A 17 -11.60 11.13 -7.62
C ALA A 17 -10.90 9.78 -7.91
N TYR A 18 -10.22 9.67 -9.06
CA TYR A 18 -9.44 8.47 -9.38
C TYR A 18 -8.30 8.22 -8.36
N VAL A 19 -7.56 9.25 -8.00
CA VAL A 19 -6.42 9.09 -7.08
C VAL A 19 -6.89 8.79 -5.65
N THR A 20 -8.03 9.34 -5.24
CA THR A 20 -8.59 9.09 -3.90
C THR A 20 -8.92 7.59 -3.67
N THR A 21 -9.29 6.83 -4.71
CA THR A 21 -9.49 5.38 -4.57
C THR A 21 -8.23 4.64 -4.15
N LEU A 22 -7.04 5.17 -4.48
CA LEU A 22 -5.77 4.58 -4.09
C LEU A 22 -5.53 4.68 -2.58
N PHE A 23 -6.02 5.73 -1.94
CA PHE A 23 -5.92 5.91 -0.49
C PHE A 23 -6.71 4.84 0.25
N PHE A 24 -7.91 4.54 -0.22
CA PHE A 24 -8.67 3.40 0.28
C PHE A 24 -7.91 2.08 0.10
N ALA A 25 -7.34 1.86 -1.09
CA ALA A 25 -6.66 0.62 -1.43
C ALA A 25 -5.47 0.33 -0.51
N TRP A 26 -4.59 1.32 -0.28
CA TRP A 26 -3.46 1.06 0.61
C TRP A 26 -3.87 1.01 2.09
N GLY A 27 -4.86 1.81 2.52
CA GLY A 27 -5.39 1.72 3.88
C GLY A 27 -5.96 0.35 4.16
N PHE A 28 -6.71 -0.21 3.21
CA PHE A 28 -7.21 -1.58 3.27
C PHE A 28 -6.08 -2.61 3.34
N ALA A 29 -5.07 -2.50 2.45
CA ALA A 29 -3.94 -3.43 2.41
C ALA A 29 -3.11 -3.41 3.70
N THR A 30 -2.77 -2.21 4.20
CA THR A 30 -1.95 -2.05 5.41
C THR A 30 -2.64 -2.60 6.64
N SER A 31 -3.95 -2.41 6.76
CA SER A 31 -4.70 -2.81 7.93
C SER A 31 -5.03 -4.32 7.98
N LEU A 32 -4.88 -5.03 6.87
CA LEU A 32 -4.99 -6.49 6.84
C LEU A 32 -3.82 -7.20 7.50
N ILE A 33 -2.71 -6.48 7.79
CA ILE A 33 -1.50 -7.09 8.35
C ILE A 33 -1.75 -7.65 9.76
N ASP A 34 -2.55 -7.00 10.59
CA ASP A 34 -2.81 -7.44 11.96
C ASP A 34 -3.53 -8.80 12.02
N PRO A 35 -4.68 -9.00 11.35
CA PRO A 35 -5.32 -10.31 11.29
C PRO A 35 -4.45 -11.34 10.56
N LEU A 36 -3.62 -10.91 9.58
CA LEU A 36 -2.69 -11.81 8.92
C LEU A 36 -1.60 -12.32 9.85
N ILE A 37 -0.98 -11.46 10.67
CA ILE A 37 0.05 -11.88 11.65
C ILE A 37 -0.53 -12.97 12.56
N ALA A 38 -1.74 -12.77 13.07
CA ALA A 38 -2.41 -13.76 13.91
C ALA A 38 -2.64 -15.09 13.16
N ALA A 39 -3.07 -15.03 11.90
CA ALA A 39 -3.31 -16.19 11.07
C ALA A 39 -2.00 -16.95 10.77
N VAL A 40 -0.98 -16.26 10.29
CA VAL A 40 0.33 -16.84 9.94
C VAL A 40 0.99 -17.46 11.18
N LYS A 41 0.98 -16.73 12.33
CA LYS A 41 1.52 -17.23 13.58
C LYS A 41 0.93 -18.57 13.97
N ARG A 42 -0.39 -18.72 13.88
CA ARG A 42 -1.08 -19.95 14.28
C ARG A 42 -0.88 -21.09 13.28
N VAL A 43 -0.88 -20.77 11.98
CA VAL A 43 -0.79 -21.78 10.90
C VAL A 43 0.63 -22.34 10.77
N PHE A 44 1.66 -21.50 10.95
CA PHE A 44 3.07 -21.90 10.88
C PHE A 44 3.67 -22.25 12.25
N ASP A 45 2.85 -22.24 13.31
CA ASP A 45 3.27 -22.54 14.71
C ASP A 45 4.46 -21.68 15.16
N LEU A 46 4.40 -20.37 14.84
CA LEU A 46 5.49 -19.44 15.10
C LEU A 46 5.54 -19.02 16.56
N ASN A 47 6.73 -18.88 17.10
CA ASN A 47 6.95 -18.21 18.36
C ASN A 47 6.75 -16.68 18.22
N ASN A 48 6.79 -15.93 19.34
CA ASN A 48 6.53 -14.49 19.32
C ASN A 48 7.61 -13.71 18.53
N ALA A 49 8.87 -14.13 18.57
CA ALA A 49 9.95 -13.49 17.83
C ALA A 49 9.80 -13.70 16.31
N GLU A 50 9.46 -14.91 15.91
CA GLU A 50 9.19 -15.23 14.50
C GLU A 50 7.97 -14.48 13.98
N ALA A 51 6.87 -14.42 14.75
CA ALA A 51 5.70 -13.65 14.38
C ALA A 51 6.01 -12.15 14.21
N PHE A 52 6.93 -11.62 15.02
CA PHE A 52 7.40 -10.24 14.89
C PHE A 52 8.14 -10.00 13.55
N LEU A 53 8.81 -11.01 12.99
CA LEU A 53 9.43 -10.89 11.65
C LEU A 53 8.41 -10.58 10.56
N THR A 54 7.15 -11.01 10.72
CA THR A 54 6.07 -10.66 9.78
C THR A 54 5.83 -9.15 9.75
N THR A 55 5.73 -8.53 10.92
CA THR A 55 5.63 -7.07 11.07
C THR A 55 6.89 -6.37 10.57
N PHE A 56 8.05 -6.89 10.94
CA PHE A 56 9.35 -6.34 10.54
C PHE A 56 9.52 -6.36 9.01
N ALA A 57 9.19 -7.46 8.34
CA ALA A 57 9.26 -7.57 6.87
C ALA A 57 8.40 -6.52 6.16
N TRP A 58 7.25 -6.20 6.76
CA TRP A 58 6.39 -5.14 6.25
C TRP A 58 7.02 -3.76 6.43
N PHE A 59 7.41 -3.40 7.65
CA PHE A 59 7.88 -2.04 7.93
C PHE A 59 9.28 -1.74 7.40
N ILE A 60 10.18 -2.74 7.31
CA ILE A 60 11.51 -2.55 6.72
C ILE A 60 11.41 -2.13 5.24
N ALA A 61 10.36 -2.58 4.52
CA ALA A 61 10.13 -2.18 3.15
C ALA A 61 9.91 -0.66 3.02
N TYR A 62 9.21 -0.02 3.96
CA TYR A 62 9.04 1.44 3.95
C TYR A 62 10.38 2.17 4.06
N GLY A 63 11.26 1.72 4.98
CA GLY A 63 12.59 2.30 5.14
C GLY A 63 13.46 2.14 3.89
N LEU A 64 13.54 0.92 3.38
CA LEU A 64 14.43 0.60 2.26
C LEU A 64 13.91 1.14 0.90
N MET A 65 12.58 1.13 0.70
CA MET A 65 11.99 1.46 -0.60
C MET A 65 11.60 2.92 -0.76
N SER A 66 11.57 3.74 0.30
CA SER A 66 11.17 5.14 0.23
C SER A 66 12.05 5.97 -0.73
N LEU A 67 13.36 5.83 -0.64
CA LEU A 67 14.31 6.53 -1.51
C LEU A 67 14.29 6.00 -2.96
N PRO A 68 14.35 4.67 -3.21
CA PRO A 68 14.14 4.11 -4.54
C PRO A 68 12.80 4.53 -5.16
N ALA A 69 11.72 4.54 -4.39
CA ALA A 69 10.38 4.93 -4.85
C ALA A 69 10.35 6.39 -5.36
N ALA A 70 11.00 7.31 -4.64
CA ALA A 70 11.14 8.70 -5.09
C ALA A 70 11.92 8.81 -6.42
N SER A 71 12.96 7.99 -6.59
CA SER A 71 13.72 7.92 -7.84
C SER A 71 12.88 7.38 -9.00
N VAL A 72 12.08 6.34 -8.75
CA VAL A 72 11.13 5.77 -9.72
C VAL A 72 10.10 6.81 -10.13
N LEU A 73 9.52 7.53 -9.16
CA LEU A 73 8.56 8.61 -9.44
C LEU A 73 9.16 9.69 -10.33
N GLY A 74 10.38 10.14 -10.02
CA GLY A 74 11.07 11.16 -10.82
C GLY A 74 11.34 10.73 -12.27
N LYS A 75 11.62 9.43 -12.50
CA LYS A 75 11.90 8.90 -13.85
C LYS A 75 10.64 8.56 -14.65
N LEU A 76 9.63 7.98 -14.01
CA LEU A 76 8.43 7.44 -14.69
C LEU A 76 7.24 8.41 -14.67
N GLY A 77 7.24 9.38 -13.75
CA GLY A 77 6.12 10.27 -13.49
C GLY A 77 4.98 9.56 -12.72
N TYR A 78 3.95 10.33 -12.37
CA TYR A 78 2.90 9.90 -11.43
C TYR A 78 2.14 8.66 -11.90
N SER A 79 1.52 8.69 -13.07
CA SER A 79 0.63 7.59 -13.51
C SER A 79 1.34 6.27 -13.69
N ARG A 80 2.56 6.30 -14.25
CA ARG A 80 3.34 5.06 -14.46
C ARG A 80 3.84 4.49 -13.14
N SER A 81 4.26 5.35 -12.21
CA SER A 81 4.68 4.92 -10.86
C SER A 81 3.53 4.31 -10.09
N ILE A 82 2.32 4.89 -10.15
CA ILE A 82 1.12 4.36 -9.51
C ILE A 82 0.76 2.98 -10.08
N ILE A 83 0.73 2.85 -11.41
CA ILE A 83 0.43 1.56 -12.07
C ILE A 83 1.50 0.51 -11.72
N GLY A 84 2.78 0.90 -11.76
CA GLY A 84 3.89 0.04 -11.38
C GLY A 84 3.79 -0.42 -9.92
N ALA A 85 3.42 0.48 -9.00
CA ALA A 85 3.18 0.15 -7.60
C ALA A 85 2.09 -0.91 -7.43
N LEU A 86 0.95 -0.74 -8.11
CA LEU A 86 -0.15 -1.70 -8.08
C LEU A 86 0.24 -3.06 -8.67
N ILE A 87 1.03 -3.09 -9.75
CA ILE A 87 1.57 -4.33 -10.32
C ILE A 87 2.48 -5.05 -9.32
N VAL A 88 3.35 -4.32 -8.63
CA VAL A 88 4.22 -4.87 -7.57
C VAL A 88 3.38 -5.45 -6.44
N MET A 89 2.32 -4.75 -6.02
CA MET A 89 1.38 -5.26 -4.99
C MET A 89 0.68 -6.54 -5.44
N VAL A 90 0.22 -6.61 -6.69
CA VAL A 90 -0.37 -7.83 -7.27
C VAL A 90 0.65 -8.97 -7.27
N ALA A 91 1.88 -8.72 -7.72
CA ALA A 91 2.94 -9.73 -7.72
C ALA A 91 3.20 -10.29 -6.30
N GLY A 92 3.27 -9.41 -5.30
CA GLY A 92 3.40 -9.83 -3.89
C GLY A 92 2.23 -10.69 -3.42
N CYS A 93 0.99 -10.33 -3.78
CA CYS A 93 -0.18 -11.14 -3.45
C CYS A 93 -0.15 -12.53 -4.10
N LEU A 94 0.45 -12.68 -5.29
CA LEU A 94 0.58 -13.97 -5.97
C LEU A 94 1.71 -14.84 -5.41
N ILE A 95 2.70 -14.24 -4.72
CA ILE A 95 3.77 -15.02 -4.05
C ILE A 95 3.21 -15.77 -2.84
N VAL A 96 2.18 -15.25 -2.14
CA VAL A 96 1.64 -15.88 -0.93
C VAL A 96 1.14 -17.29 -1.18
N PRO A 97 0.25 -17.57 -2.15
CA PRO A 97 -0.18 -18.95 -2.40
C PRO A 97 0.95 -19.91 -2.79
N ALA A 98 1.98 -19.42 -3.47
CA ALA A 98 3.15 -20.23 -3.79
C ALA A 98 3.97 -20.55 -2.53
N ALA A 99 4.12 -19.60 -1.62
CA ALA A 99 4.84 -19.77 -0.36
C ALA A 99 4.09 -20.70 0.61
N THR A 100 2.76 -20.59 0.70
CA THR A 100 1.91 -21.42 1.55
C THR A 100 1.86 -22.86 1.02
N ALA A 101 1.78 -23.06 -0.31
CA ALA A 101 1.82 -24.37 -0.94
C ALA A 101 3.16 -25.09 -0.71
N ALA A 102 4.26 -24.36 -0.61
CA ALA A 102 5.60 -24.88 -0.31
C ALA A 102 5.87 -25.00 1.20
N ASP A 103 4.92 -24.66 2.06
CA ASP A 103 5.10 -24.56 3.52
C ASP A 103 6.32 -23.70 3.92
N TRP A 104 6.54 -22.61 3.17
CA TRP A 104 7.75 -21.81 3.23
C TRP A 104 7.47 -20.42 3.82
N TYR A 105 7.61 -20.29 5.15
CA TYR A 105 7.37 -19.04 5.87
C TYR A 105 8.24 -17.85 5.37
N PRO A 106 9.56 -18.01 5.07
CA PRO A 106 10.32 -16.90 4.49
C PRO A 106 9.76 -16.37 3.17
N GLY A 107 9.08 -17.21 2.39
CA GLY A 107 8.37 -16.78 1.19
C GLY A 107 7.18 -15.87 1.50
N VAL A 108 6.48 -16.11 2.61
CA VAL A 108 5.43 -15.22 3.11
C VAL A 108 6.03 -13.85 3.49
N LEU A 109 7.18 -13.83 4.19
CA LEU A 109 7.89 -12.60 4.52
C LEU A 109 8.30 -11.83 3.26
N LEU A 110 8.82 -12.53 2.25
CA LEU A 110 9.16 -11.94 0.95
C LEU A 110 7.92 -11.33 0.28
N ALA A 111 6.79 -12.04 0.26
CA ALA A 111 5.54 -11.55 -0.29
C ALA A 111 5.10 -10.24 0.38
N LEU A 112 5.15 -10.20 1.70
CA LEU A 112 4.80 -9.01 2.48
C LEU A 112 5.74 -7.84 2.19
N PHE A 113 7.04 -8.09 2.10
CA PHE A 113 8.03 -7.08 1.71
C PHE A 113 7.73 -6.52 0.31
N VAL A 114 7.38 -7.37 -0.64
CA VAL A 114 7.03 -6.95 -2.01
C VAL A 114 5.75 -6.11 -2.02
N ILE A 115 4.70 -6.54 -1.31
CA ILE A 115 3.45 -5.77 -1.19
C ILE A 115 3.73 -4.40 -0.57
N ALA A 116 4.44 -4.35 0.55
CA ALA A 116 4.77 -3.12 1.25
C ALA A 116 5.66 -2.18 0.41
N SER A 117 6.55 -2.73 -0.42
CA SER A 117 7.34 -1.97 -1.39
C SER A 117 6.44 -1.29 -2.43
N GLY A 118 5.42 -2.00 -2.92
CA GLY A 118 4.40 -1.43 -3.80
C GLY A 118 3.59 -0.34 -3.11
N VAL A 119 3.16 -0.58 -1.86
CA VAL A 119 2.44 0.43 -1.06
C VAL A 119 3.30 1.68 -0.85
N THR A 120 4.58 1.53 -0.57
CA THR A 120 5.52 2.65 -0.40
C THR A 120 5.60 3.50 -1.68
N LEU A 121 5.80 2.85 -2.84
CA LEU A 121 5.82 3.55 -4.13
C LEU A 121 4.49 4.25 -4.42
N LEU A 122 3.36 3.59 -4.09
CA LEU A 122 2.03 4.16 -4.26
C LEU A 122 1.85 5.43 -3.43
N GLN A 123 2.25 5.41 -2.15
CA GLN A 123 2.15 6.57 -1.25
C GLN A 123 3.06 7.71 -1.68
N VAL A 124 4.30 7.42 -2.06
CA VAL A 124 5.28 8.41 -2.56
C VAL A 124 4.75 9.12 -3.81
N ALA A 125 3.99 8.42 -4.66
CA ALA A 125 3.39 9.02 -5.86
C ALA A 125 2.05 9.72 -5.59
N ALA A 126 1.16 9.11 -4.81
CA ALA A 126 -0.22 9.57 -4.66
C ALA A 126 -0.35 10.78 -3.72
N ASN A 127 0.43 10.86 -2.63
CA ASN A 127 0.34 11.96 -1.67
C ASN A 127 0.67 13.33 -2.30
N PRO A 128 1.82 13.52 -2.99
CA PRO A 128 2.10 14.79 -3.65
C PRO A 128 1.11 15.08 -4.77
N LEU A 129 0.73 14.06 -5.55
CA LEU A 129 -0.23 14.22 -6.64
C LEU A 129 -1.55 14.80 -6.14
N VAL A 130 -2.15 14.24 -5.09
CA VAL A 130 -3.40 14.73 -4.50
C VAL A 130 -3.26 16.16 -4.01
N ALA A 131 -2.15 16.50 -3.35
CA ALA A 131 -1.90 17.84 -2.86
C ALA A 131 -1.87 18.88 -3.99
N GLU A 132 -1.37 18.50 -5.15
CA GLU A 132 -1.15 19.41 -6.29
C GLU A 132 -2.28 19.39 -7.33
N LEU A 133 -3.25 18.46 -7.24
CA LEU A 133 -4.43 18.42 -8.12
C LEU A 133 -5.40 19.57 -7.83
N GLY A 134 -5.08 20.78 -8.26
CA GLY A 134 -5.94 21.97 -8.15
C GLY A 134 -5.27 23.16 -7.44
N THR A 135 -6.06 24.06 -6.86
CA THR A 135 -5.53 25.27 -6.23
C THR A 135 -4.75 24.97 -4.95
N ARG A 136 -3.70 25.74 -4.64
CA ARG A 136 -2.90 25.60 -3.42
C ARG A 136 -3.74 25.70 -2.15
N LYS A 137 -4.72 26.62 -2.11
CA LYS A 137 -5.62 26.80 -0.96
C LYS A 137 -6.43 25.55 -0.63
N GLY A 138 -6.77 24.72 -1.63
CA GLY A 138 -7.52 23.48 -1.45
C GLY A 138 -6.66 22.22 -1.16
N SER A 139 -5.33 22.34 -1.10
CA SER A 139 -4.42 21.22 -0.94
C SER A 139 -4.70 20.41 0.34
N HIS A 140 -4.80 21.07 1.48
CA HIS A 140 -5.09 20.41 2.76
C HIS A 140 -6.44 19.71 2.76
N MET A 141 -7.47 20.32 2.18
CA MET A 141 -8.81 19.71 2.08
C MET A 141 -8.76 18.42 1.25
N ARG A 142 -8.05 18.44 0.12
CA ARG A 142 -7.91 17.25 -0.74
C ARG A 142 -7.15 16.13 -0.04
N LEU A 143 -6.04 16.45 0.64
CA LEU A 143 -5.30 15.46 1.43
C LEU A 143 -6.17 14.89 2.55
N ASN A 144 -6.85 15.72 3.34
CA ASN A 144 -7.70 15.27 4.42
C ASN A 144 -8.85 14.38 3.92
N LEU A 145 -9.49 14.76 2.80
CA LEU A 145 -10.55 13.94 2.22
C LEU A 145 -10.01 12.59 1.72
N SER A 146 -8.83 12.57 1.08
CA SER A 146 -8.20 11.33 0.66
C SER A 146 -7.81 10.45 1.86
N GLN A 147 -7.30 11.06 2.95
CA GLN A 147 -7.02 10.33 4.19
C GLN A 147 -8.28 9.78 4.86
N ALA A 148 -9.44 10.45 4.72
CA ALA A 148 -10.72 9.88 5.17
C ALA A 148 -11.06 8.57 4.43
N PHE A 149 -10.79 8.48 3.12
CA PHE A 149 -10.92 7.22 2.37
C PHE A 149 -9.89 6.17 2.80
N ASN A 150 -8.66 6.58 3.14
CA ASN A 150 -7.68 5.69 3.75
C ASN A 150 -8.22 5.13 5.08
N SER A 151 -8.75 5.99 5.96
CA SER A 151 -9.34 5.57 7.24
C SER A 151 -10.52 4.62 7.06
N LEU A 152 -11.33 4.80 6.02
CA LEU A 152 -12.38 3.84 5.68
C LEU A 152 -11.78 2.47 5.33
N GLY A 153 -10.71 2.44 4.56
CA GLY A 153 -9.96 1.22 4.23
C GLY A 153 -9.40 0.55 5.48
N THR A 154 -8.77 1.33 6.37
CA THR A 154 -8.21 0.80 7.63
C THR A 154 -9.27 0.32 8.62
N THR A 155 -10.51 0.74 8.49
CA THR A 155 -11.64 0.24 9.29
C THR A 155 -12.21 -1.06 8.72
N ILE A 156 -12.41 -1.11 7.41
CA ILE A 156 -12.99 -2.27 6.72
C ILE A 156 -12.01 -3.45 6.68
N GLY A 157 -10.71 -3.17 6.50
CA GLY A 157 -9.68 -4.19 6.36
C GLY A 157 -9.63 -5.18 7.54
N PRO A 158 -9.43 -4.75 8.79
CA PRO A 158 -9.39 -5.67 9.94
C PRO A 158 -10.70 -6.39 10.15
N TRP A 159 -11.84 -5.71 9.94
CA TRP A 159 -13.15 -6.34 10.05
C TRP A 159 -13.30 -7.49 9.04
N LEU A 160 -13.03 -7.25 7.77
CA LEU A 160 -13.07 -8.28 6.74
C LEU A 160 -12.00 -9.35 6.95
N GLY A 161 -10.76 -8.93 7.27
CA GLY A 161 -9.64 -9.81 7.52
C GLY A 161 -9.89 -10.77 8.68
N SER A 162 -10.46 -10.29 9.78
CA SER A 162 -10.80 -11.16 10.91
C SER A 162 -11.85 -12.20 10.53
N HIS A 163 -12.87 -11.82 9.76
CA HIS A 163 -13.92 -12.74 9.32
C HIS A 163 -13.43 -13.77 8.28
N VAL A 164 -12.44 -13.43 7.46
CA VAL A 164 -11.90 -14.33 6.43
C VAL A 164 -10.74 -15.16 6.95
N LEU A 165 -9.83 -14.55 7.71
CA LEU A 165 -8.57 -15.19 8.11
C LEU A 165 -8.65 -15.90 9.47
N LEU A 166 -9.49 -15.39 10.39
CA LEU A 166 -9.55 -15.85 11.78
C LEU A 166 -10.83 -16.66 12.10
N THR A 167 -11.52 -17.18 11.07
CA THR A 167 -12.70 -18.02 11.23
C THR A 167 -12.48 -19.39 10.61
N GLY A 168 -12.98 -20.43 11.28
CA GLY A 168 -12.82 -21.82 10.80
C GLY A 168 -11.38 -22.33 10.91
N GLY A 169 -11.11 -23.53 10.38
CA GLY A 169 -9.79 -24.15 10.41
C GLY A 169 -9.21 -24.21 11.82
N VAL A 170 -7.97 -23.71 11.99
CA VAL A 170 -7.30 -23.66 13.31
C VAL A 170 -7.91 -22.65 14.29
N PHE A 171 -8.81 -21.78 13.84
CA PHE A 171 -9.49 -20.76 14.65
C PHE A 171 -10.91 -21.15 15.07
N ALA A 172 -11.42 -22.29 14.61
CA ALA A 172 -12.73 -22.77 15.05
C ALA A 172 -12.72 -23.05 16.56
N ALA A 173 -13.84 -22.81 17.23
CA ALA A 173 -13.97 -23.06 18.66
C ALA A 173 -13.66 -24.54 18.97
N GLY A 174 -12.70 -24.78 19.87
CA GLY A 174 -12.25 -26.12 20.24
C GLY A 174 -11.38 -26.82 19.18
N ALA A 175 -10.96 -26.14 18.11
CA ALA A 175 -10.12 -26.73 17.09
C ALA A 175 -8.74 -27.13 17.61
N VAL A 176 -8.34 -28.35 17.30
CA VAL A 176 -6.96 -28.83 17.46
C VAL A 176 -6.24 -28.58 16.14
N VAL A 177 -4.96 -28.21 16.21
CA VAL A 177 -4.12 -28.04 15.00
C VAL A 177 -3.87 -29.43 14.40
N THR A 178 -4.56 -29.74 13.33
CA THR A 178 -4.41 -30.96 12.52
C THR A 178 -4.04 -30.55 11.09
N ALA A 179 -3.58 -31.50 10.28
CA ALA A 179 -3.31 -31.26 8.86
C ALA A 179 -4.55 -30.69 8.13
N ALA A 180 -5.76 -31.15 8.47
CA ALA A 180 -7.00 -30.68 7.86
C ALA A 180 -7.34 -29.25 8.24
N THR A 181 -7.32 -28.90 9.55
CA THR A 181 -7.62 -27.53 10.04
C THR A 181 -6.56 -26.54 9.57
N ARG A 182 -5.29 -26.93 9.49
CA ARG A 182 -4.19 -26.14 8.95
C ARG A 182 -4.40 -25.85 7.47
N SER A 183 -4.68 -26.88 6.68
CA SER A 183 -4.93 -26.75 5.23
C SER A 183 -6.12 -25.82 4.95
N GLN A 184 -7.18 -25.88 5.75
CA GLN A 184 -8.31 -24.98 5.63
C GLN A 184 -7.91 -23.52 5.89
N SER A 185 -7.12 -23.25 6.93
CA SER A 185 -6.64 -21.89 7.24
C SER A 185 -5.67 -21.37 6.18
N LEU A 186 -4.78 -22.21 5.62
CA LEU A 186 -3.92 -21.83 4.50
C LEU A 186 -4.75 -21.40 3.29
N ARG A 187 -5.79 -22.16 2.94
CA ARG A 187 -6.71 -21.78 1.85
C ARG A 187 -7.39 -20.43 2.10
N SER A 188 -7.78 -20.13 3.34
CA SER A 188 -8.37 -18.82 3.69
C SER A 188 -7.36 -17.69 3.47
N ILE A 189 -6.09 -17.90 3.85
CA ILE A 189 -5.00 -16.95 3.59
C ILE A 189 -4.82 -16.75 2.08
N ASP A 190 -4.71 -17.84 1.31
CA ASP A 190 -4.54 -17.78 -0.14
C ASP A 190 -5.67 -17.03 -0.83
N MET A 191 -6.93 -17.34 -0.48
CA MET A 191 -8.10 -16.68 -1.04
C MET A 191 -8.16 -15.20 -0.68
N ALA A 192 -7.75 -14.80 0.54
CA ALA A 192 -7.68 -13.42 0.94
C ALA A 192 -6.66 -12.64 0.10
N PHE A 193 -5.46 -13.21 -0.10
CA PHE A 193 -4.42 -12.55 -0.92
C PHE A 193 -4.74 -12.56 -2.42
N LEU A 194 -5.31 -13.61 -2.95
CA LEU A 194 -5.80 -13.65 -4.33
C LEU A 194 -6.91 -12.61 -4.54
N GLY A 195 -7.86 -12.50 -3.60
CA GLY A 195 -8.90 -11.47 -3.63
C GLY A 195 -8.34 -10.06 -3.58
N MET A 196 -7.36 -9.82 -2.69
CA MET A 196 -6.65 -8.55 -2.59
C MET A 196 -5.85 -8.25 -3.86
N GLY A 197 -5.17 -9.25 -4.43
CA GLY A 197 -4.46 -9.12 -5.71
C GLY A 197 -5.40 -8.76 -6.86
N ALA A 198 -6.55 -9.43 -6.95
CA ALA A 198 -7.60 -9.10 -7.92
C ALA A 198 -8.12 -7.67 -7.74
N PHE A 199 -8.33 -7.23 -6.51
CA PHE A 199 -8.73 -5.87 -6.18
C PHE A 199 -7.68 -4.84 -6.65
N PHE A 200 -6.38 -5.06 -6.39
CA PHE A 200 -5.33 -4.18 -6.89
C PHE A 200 -5.21 -4.19 -8.42
N ALA A 201 -5.40 -5.36 -9.05
CA ALA A 201 -5.42 -5.46 -10.50
C ALA A 201 -6.58 -4.65 -11.12
N LEU A 202 -7.77 -4.71 -10.53
CA LEU A 202 -8.91 -3.89 -10.94
C LEU A 202 -8.62 -2.39 -10.81
N ILE A 203 -8.02 -1.97 -9.70
CA ILE A 203 -7.61 -0.57 -9.52
C ILE A 203 -6.53 -0.19 -10.54
N ALA A 204 -5.56 -1.07 -10.83
CA ALA A 204 -4.53 -0.81 -11.82
C ALA A 204 -5.14 -0.58 -13.22
N VAL A 205 -6.09 -1.41 -13.62
CA VAL A 205 -6.86 -1.23 -14.88
C VAL A 205 -7.64 0.09 -14.85
N PHE A 206 -8.32 0.39 -13.75
CA PHE A 206 -9.07 1.63 -13.58
C PHE A 206 -8.18 2.88 -13.72
N ILE A 207 -7.02 2.90 -13.06
CA ILE A 207 -6.03 3.99 -13.18
C ILE A 207 -5.41 4.03 -14.58
N PHE A 208 -5.15 2.87 -15.19
CA PHE A 208 -4.63 2.82 -16.55
C PHE A 208 -5.59 3.47 -17.57
N THR A 209 -6.89 3.27 -17.44
CA THR A 209 -7.89 3.95 -18.30
C THR A 209 -7.91 5.46 -18.06
N ALA A 210 -7.68 5.88 -16.82
CA ALA A 210 -7.68 7.29 -16.42
C ALA A 210 -6.33 8.01 -16.63
N ARG A 211 -5.25 7.29 -16.99
CA ARG A 211 -3.87 7.80 -17.01
C ARG A 211 -3.66 9.10 -17.81
N LYS A 212 -4.37 9.24 -18.95
CA LYS A 212 -4.28 10.46 -19.78
C LYS A 212 -4.86 11.67 -19.04
N LYS A 213 -5.97 11.49 -18.30
CA LYS A 213 -6.62 12.55 -17.50
C LYS A 213 -5.77 12.91 -16.30
N ILE A 214 -5.20 11.91 -15.62
CA ILE A 214 -4.30 12.11 -14.49
C ILE A 214 -3.05 12.87 -14.94
N ASN A 215 -2.40 12.45 -16.03
CA ASN A 215 -1.20 13.13 -16.55
C ASN A 215 -1.47 14.56 -17.01
N ALA A 216 -2.65 14.84 -17.60
CA ALA A 216 -3.03 16.18 -18.01
C ALA A 216 -3.27 17.13 -16.83
N ALA A 217 -3.65 16.60 -15.68
CA ALA A 217 -3.92 17.35 -14.46
C ALA A 217 -2.73 17.34 -13.47
N ALA A 218 -1.81 16.38 -13.64
CA ALA A 218 -0.63 16.26 -12.78
C ALA A 218 0.38 17.37 -13.09
N PRO A 219 1.08 17.88 -12.06
CA PRO A 219 2.21 18.76 -12.27
C PRO A 219 3.32 18.00 -13.05
N VAL A 220 4.15 18.76 -13.77
CA VAL A 220 5.35 18.19 -14.37
C VAL A 220 6.19 17.63 -13.22
N ALA A 221 6.49 16.34 -13.26
CA ALA A 221 7.36 15.73 -12.25
C ALA A 221 8.69 16.53 -12.26
N THR A 222 9.00 17.16 -11.16
CA THR A 222 10.24 17.91 -10.99
C THR A 222 11.39 16.94 -11.28
N GLU A 223 12.42 17.38 -12.00
CA GLU A 223 13.60 16.56 -12.30
C GLU A 223 14.03 15.77 -11.07
N ALA A 224 14.35 14.49 -11.29
CA ALA A 224 14.72 13.57 -10.23
C ALA A 224 15.95 14.12 -9.49
N VAL A 225 15.72 14.94 -8.49
CA VAL A 225 16.75 15.31 -7.52
C VAL A 225 17.16 14.01 -6.85
N SER A 226 18.46 13.70 -6.85
CA SER A 226 18.97 12.53 -6.15
C SER A 226 18.37 12.50 -4.73
N PRO A 227 17.68 11.41 -4.32
CA PRO A 227 17.07 11.34 -2.98
C PRO A 227 18.06 11.62 -1.85
N LEU A 228 19.33 11.24 -2.05
CA LEU A 228 20.43 11.55 -1.12
C LEU A 228 20.70 13.05 -1.02
N LYS A 229 20.43 13.83 -2.07
CA LYS A 229 20.56 15.28 -2.04
C LYS A 229 19.49 15.95 -1.18
N ALA A 230 18.33 15.31 -1.01
CA ALA A 230 17.30 15.77 -0.07
C ALA A 230 17.78 15.68 1.39
N LEU A 231 18.60 14.68 1.74
CA LEU A 231 19.19 14.54 3.07
C LEU A 231 20.22 15.65 3.40
N SER A 232 20.70 16.41 2.41
CA SER A 232 21.54 17.59 2.66
C SER A 232 20.73 18.83 3.05
N SER A 233 19.41 18.79 2.94
CA SER A 233 18.52 19.87 3.38
C SER A 233 18.21 19.74 4.87
N PRO A 234 18.56 20.74 5.73
CA PRO A 234 18.20 20.71 7.13
C PRO A 234 16.71 20.51 7.38
N TRP A 235 15.85 21.12 6.55
CA TRP A 235 14.40 20.98 6.66
C TRP A 235 13.91 19.54 6.41
N ALA A 236 14.54 18.82 5.46
CA ALA A 236 14.20 17.41 5.21
C ALA A 236 14.64 16.53 6.38
N VAL A 237 15.81 16.78 6.95
CA VAL A 237 16.32 16.07 8.12
C VAL A 237 15.44 16.33 9.35
N PHE A 238 15.10 17.59 9.64
CA PHE A 238 14.21 17.93 10.75
C PHE A 238 12.81 17.36 10.57
N GLY A 239 12.27 17.38 9.35
CA GLY A 239 10.99 16.75 9.05
C GLY A 239 11.02 15.24 9.25
N ALA A 240 12.09 14.56 8.85
CA ALA A 240 12.28 13.13 9.08
C ALA A 240 12.38 12.83 10.58
N LEU A 241 13.16 13.59 11.33
CA LEU A 241 13.29 13.43 12.79
C LEU A 241 11.96 13.65 13.52
N ALA A 242 11.16 14.64 13.09
CA ALA A 242 9.86 14.93 13.69
C ALA A 242 8.82 13.81 13.48
N ILE A 243 9.02 12.93 12.49
CA ILE A 243 8.17 11.75 12.28
C ILE A 243 8.56 10.60 13.23
N PHE A 244 9.83 10.57 13.67
CA PHE A 244 10.35 9.53 14.57
C PHE A 244 10.16 9.84 16.05
N LEU A 245 9.84 11.08 16.43
CA LEU A 245 9.56 11.53 17.78
C LEU A 245 8.06 11.51 18.09
#